data_e7d6696c690eff297918049795065260
#
_entry.id   e7d6696c690eff297918049795065260
#
_cell.length_a   1.000
_cell.length_b   1.000
_cell.length_c   1.000
_cell.angle_alpha   90.00
_cell.angle_beta   90.00
_cell.angle_gamma   90.00
#
_symmetry.space_group_name_H-M   'P 1'
#
loop_
_entity.id
_entity.type
_entity.pdbx_description
1 polymer ?
#
loop_
_entity_poly.entity_id
_entity_poly.type
_entity_poly.pdbx_seq_one_letter_code
_entity_poly.pdbx_strand_id
1 'polypeptide(L)'
;IPGRFSIYNATGAIAVCSYFDVTAEEIRKALKDLKVLGRSELVPNKLGLTIMIDYAHTPSSLESILTAVKSYAKGKIICAWGVGGDRDAAKRPIMGEISGRLADFTVLMSDQVRTEDPLKILKEIEKGIIPTGKPYKIIVDRTEGIRYAISIAKPGDIIVIPGLGHDLYLERNGVKYPYNEREVIH
;
A
#
# COMPACT_ATOMS: atom_id res chain seq x y z
N ILE A 1 -4.26 2.61 -13.69
CA ILE A 1 -3.79 2.92 -12.32
C ILE A 1 -4.48 4.21 -11.88
N PRO A 2 -5.36 4.19 -10.87
CA PRO A 2 -6.08 5.38 -10.42
C PRO A 2 -5.17 6.32 -9.63
N GLY A 3 -5.33 7.64 -9.85
CA GLY A 3 -4.65 8.69 -9.09
C GLY A 3 -3.94 9.72 -9.97
N ARG A 4 -3.85 10.96 -9.47
CA ARG A 4 -3.18 12.08 -10.19
C ARG A 4 -1.70 11.79 -10.45
N PHE A 5 -1.02 11.08 -9.53
CA PHE A 5 0.38 10.67 -9.70
C PHE A 5 0.58 9.79 -10.94
N SER A 6 -0.40 8.95 -11.31
CA SER A 6 -0.33 8.14 -12.53
C SER A 6 -0.36 8.98 -13.78
N ILE A 7 -1.12 10.09 -13.76
CA ILE A 7 -1.16 11.05 -14.88
C ILE A 7 0.22 11.71 -15.04
N TYR A 8 0.83 12.18 -13.95
CA TYR A 8 2.18 12.77 -14.01
C TYR A 8 3.22 11.79 -14.51
N ASN A 9 3.22 10.54 -14.00
CA ASN A 9 4.13 9.50 -14.46
C ASN A 9 3.93 9.18 -15.94
N ALA A 10 2.68 9.04 -16.39
CA ALA A 10 2.37 8.81 -17.80
C ALA A 10 2.82 10.00 -18.68
N THR A 11 2.57 11.23 -18.23
CA THR A 11 2.98 12.44 -18.97
C THR A 11 4.50 12.49 -19.15
N GLY A 12 5.27 12.17 -18.09
CA GLY A 12 6.73 12.09 -18.18
C GLY A 12 7.19 11.01 -19.17
N ALA A 13 6.59 9.82 -19.11
CA ALA A 13 6.89 8.74 -20.05
C ALA A 13 6.53 9.12 -21.50
N ILE A 14 5.36 9.74 -21.71
CA ILE A 14 4.93 10.23 -23.04
C ILE A 14 5.93 11.23 -23.61
N ALA A 15 6.39 12.20 -22.80
CA ALA A 15 7.36 13.19 -23.23
C ALA A 15 8.67 12.55 -23.72
N VAL A 16 9.16 11.53 -22.99
CA VAL A 16 10.36 10.77 -23.41
C VAL A 16 10.09 9.99 -24.70
N CYS A 17 8.97 9.26 -24.76
CA CYS A 17 8.61 8.48 -25.96
C CYS A 17 8.47 9.36 -27.21
N SER A 18 7.90 10.55 -27.07
CA SER A 18 7.77 11.49 -28.18
C SER A 18 9.10 11.97 -28.73
N TYR A 19 10.16 11.99 -27.90
CA TYR A 19 11.52 12.30 -28.38
C TYR A 19 12.13 11.18 -29.26
N PHE A 20 11.64 9.94 -29.07
CA PHE A 20 12.07 8.77 -29.85
C PHE A 20 11.09 8.37 -30.96
N ASP A 21 10.33 9.31 -31.51
CA ASP A 21 9.38 9.14 -32.61
C ASP A 21 8.28 8.05 -32.36
N VAL A 22 8.00 7.73 -31.10
CA VAL A 22 6.90 6.82 -30.77
C VAL A 22 5.57 7.54 -31.03
N THR A 23 4.73 6.92 -31.83
CA THR A 23 3.46 7.51 -32.25
C THR A 23 2.42 7.58 -31.10
N ALA A 24 1.49 8.54 -31.21
CA ALA A 24 0.41 8.68 -30.23
C ALA A 24 -0.48 7.42 -30.16
N GLU A 25 -0.60 6.64 -31.22
CA GLU A 25 -1.36 5.40 -31.25
C GLU A 25 -0.67 4.28 -30.45
N GLU A 26 0.63 4.11 -30.63
CA GLU A 26 1.45 3.17 -29.86
C GLU A 26 1.42 3.52 -28.37
N ILE A 27 1.51 4.80 -28.02
CA ILE A 27 1.40 5.28 -26.63
C ILE A 27 0.03 4.94 -26.05
N ARG A 28 -1.07 5.22 -26.77
CA ARG A 28 -2.43 4.90 -26.31
C ARG A 28 -2.61 3.40 -26.08
N LYS A 29 -2.11 2.58 -26.99
CA LYS A 29 -2.16 1.11 -26.89
C LYS A 29 -1.39 0.63 -25.66
N ALA A 30 -0.16 1.11 -25.46
CA ALA A 30 0.66 0.74 -24.31
C ALA A 30 0.00 1.16 -22.98
N LEU A 31 -0.52 2.38 -22.87
CA LEU A 31 -1.15 2.89 -21.65
C LEU A 31 -2.47 2.20 -21.31
N LYS A 32 -3.22 1.72 -22.31
CA LYS A 32 -4.51 1.03 -22.11
C LYS A 32 -4.34 -0.25 -21.30
N ASP A 33 -3.28 -1.01 -21.58
CA ASP A 33 -3.04 -2.33 -21.00
C ASP A 33 -1.95 -2.30 -19.91
N LEU A 34 -1.46 -1.09 -19.57
CA LEU A 34 -0.37 -0.92 -18.62
C LEU A 34 -0.76 -1.41 -17.23
N LYS A 35 -0.08 -2.43 -16.75
CA LYS A 35 -0.12 -2.89 -15.37
C LYS A 35 1.30 -2.85 -14.81
N VAL A 36 1.46 -2.19 -13.68
CA VAL A 36 2.73 -2.16 -12.96
C VAL A 36 2.55 -2.94 -11.67
N LEU A 37 3.20 -4.10 -11.56
CA LEU A 37 3.10 -4.95 -10.39
C LEU A 37 3.50 -4.17 -9.13
N GLY A 38 2.71 -4.31 -8.08
CA GLY A 38 2.94 -3.65 -6.81
C GLY A 38 2.77 -2.12 -6.81
N ARG A 39 2.13 -1.55 -7.83
CA ARG A 39 1.80 -0.12 -7.91
C ARG A 39 0.32 0.06 -8.20
N SER A 40 -0.44 0.41 -7.17
CA SER A 40 -1.92 0.48 -7.21
C SER A 40 -2.52 -0.75 -7.90
N GLU A 41 -1.93 -1.90 -7.65
CA GLU A 41 -2.29 -3.16 -8.27
C GLU A 41 -3.58 -3.71 -7.65
N LEU A 42 -4.62 -3.84 -8.44
CA LEU A 42 -5.85 -4.48 -8.02
C LEU A 42 -5.69 -6.00 -8.07
N VAL A 43 -5.90 -6.66 -6.94
CA VAL A 43 -5.83 -8.11 -6.83
C VAL A 43 -7.23 -8.70 -7.03
N PRO A 44 -7.45 -9.50 -8.10
CA PRO A 44 -8.71 -10.19 -8.30
C PRO A 44 -9.02 -11.11 -7.12
N ASN A 45 -10.28 -11.10 -6.68
CA ASN A 45 -10.73 -11.98 -5.60
C ASN A 45 -12.21 -12.35 -5.81
N LYS A 46 -12.67 -13.41 -5.12
CA LYS A 46 -14.05 -13.89 -5.19
C LYS A 46 -14.96 -13.29 -4.11
N LEU A 47 -14.46 -12.37 -3.31
CA LEU A 47 -15.14 -11.84 -2.13
C LEU A 47 -15.96 -10.57 -2.42
N GLY A 48 -15.89 -10.06 -3.66
CA GLY A 48 -16.54 -8.78 -4.02
C GLY A 48 -15.88 -7.55 -3.36
N LEU A 49 -14.64 -7.70 -2.89
CA LEU A 49 -13.84 -6.63 -2.28
C LEU A 49 -12.93 -5.98 -3.32
N THR A 50 -12.64 -4.71 -3.14
CA THR A 50 -11.54 -4.04 -3.85
C THR A 50 -10.29 -4.14 -2.99
N ILE A 51 -9.31 -4.95 -3.41
CA ILE A 51 -8.03 -5.10 -2.69
C ILE A 51 -6.92 -4.57 -3.56
N MET A 52 -6.15 -3.64 -3.02
CA MET A 52 -5.07 -2.93 -3.73
C MET A 52 -3.74 -3.11 -3.02
N ILE A 53 -2.74 -3.62 -3.73
CA ILE A 53 -1.35 -3.67 -3.29
C ILE A 53 -0.59 -2.47 -3.85
N ASP A 54 0.22 -1.81 -3.03
CA ASP A 54 1.06 -0.69 -3.46
C ASP A 54 2.44 -0.70 -2.78
N TYR A 55 3.42 -0.08 -3.42
CA TYR A 55 4.79 0.07 -2.89
C TYR A 55 4.97 1.34 -2.06
N ALA A 56 3.91 2.02 -1.65
CA ALA A 56 3.98 3.22 -0.85
C ALA A 56 4.63 2.94 0.52
N HIS A 57 5.82 3.49 0.76
CA HIS A 57 6.63 3.29 1.96
C HIS A 57 7.22 4.59 2.52
N THR A 58 6.73 5.74 2.04
CA THR A 58 7.06 7.09 2.51
C THR A 58 5.80 7.84 2.90
N PRO A 59 5.89 8.89 3.75
CA PRO A 59 4.72 9.71 4.10
C PRO A 59 3.97 10.24 2.87
N SER A 60 4.68 10.83 1.92
CA SER A 60 4.06 11.41 0.72
C SER A 60 3.41 10.36 -0.18
N SER A 61 4.01 9.17 -0.34
CA SER A 61 3.41 8.11 -1.14
C SER A 61 2.17 7.50 -0.47
N LEU A 62 2.20 7.30 0.85
CA LEU A 62 1.05 6.81 1.60
C LEU A 62 -0.11 7.82 1.55
N GLU A 63 0.17 9.10 1.74
CA GLU A 63 -0.84 10.15 1.63
C GLU A 63 -1.43 10.22 0.22
N SER A 64 -0.59 10.13 -0.82
CA SER A 64 -1.03 10.18 -2.21
C SER A 64 -1.97 9.03 -2.55
N ILE A 65 -1.62 7.78 -2.18
CA ILE A 65 -2.46 6.62 -2.48
C ILE A 65 -3.79 6.65 -1.71
N LEU A 66 -3.77 6.96 -0.41
CA LEU A 66 -4.98 7.02 0.39
C LEU A 66 -5.89 8.17 -0.03
N THR A 67 -5.34 9.33 -0.39
CA THR A 67 -6.11 10.45 -0.94
C THR A 67 -6.75 10.08 -2.29
N ALA A 68 -6.00 9.41 -3.17
CA ALA A 68 -6.53 8.94 -4.43
C ALA A 68 -7.68 7.95 -4.22
N VAL A 69 -7.52 6.96 -3.34
CA VAL A 69 -8.56 5.97 -3.00
C VAL A 69 -9.79 6.67 -2.42
N LYS A 70 -9.60 7.63 -1.51
CA LYS A 70 -10.69 8.38 -0.87
C LYS A 70 -11.56 9.14 -1.86
N SER A 71 -11.00 9.58 -3.00
CA SER A 71 -11.74 10.33 -4.01
C SER A 71 -12.81 9.52 -4.75
N TYR A 72 -12.72 8.18 -4.74
CA TYR A 72 -13.68 7.30 -5.42
C TYR A 72 -14.26 6.19 -4.55
N ALA A 73 -13.79 6.04 -3.30
CA ALA A 73 -14.32 5.04 -2.38
C ALA A 73 -15.80 5.30 -2.07
N LYS A 74 -16.63 4.26 -2.18
CA LYS A 74 -18.04 4.29 -1.81
C LYS A 74 -18.30 3.66 -0.45
N GLY A 75 -17.45 2.72 -0.03
CA GLY A 75 -17.43 2.08 1.26
C GLY A 75 -16.27 2.56 2.13
N LYS A 76 -15.95 1.79 3.16
CA LYS A 76 -14.83 2.09 4.07
C LYS A 76 -13.48 1.83 3.41
N ILE A 77 -12.48 2.59 3.84
CA ILE A 77 -11.08 2.37 3.49
C ILE A 77 -10.40 1.69 4.68
N ILE A 78 -9.89 0.48 4.46
CA ILE A 78 -9.09 -0.27 5.43
C ILE A 78 -7.65 -0.23 4.94
N CYS A 79 -6.74 0.35 5.72
CA CYS A 79 -5.31 0.42 5.39
C CYS A 79 -4.53 -0.61 6.22
N ALA A 80 -4.01 -1.65 5.57
CA ALA A 80 -3.26 -2.72 6.24
C ALA A 80 -1.77 -2.63 5.87
N TRP A 81 -0.90 -2.20 6.82
CA TRP A 81 0.46 -1.83 6.49
C TRP A 81 1.44 -1.82 7.66
N GLY A 82 2.71 -1.68 7.32
CA GLY A 82 3.81 -1.42 8.21
C GLY A 82 4.95 -0.72 7.49
N VAL A 83 6.07 -0.53 8.15
CA VAL A 83 7.29 0.02 7.55
C VAL A 83 8.49 -0.87 7.83
N GLY A 84 9.47 -0.80 6.94
CA GLY A 84 10.73 -1.53 7.10
C GLY A 84 11.55 -1.03 8.29
N GLY A 85 12.22 -1.98 8.96
CA GLY A 85 13.26 -1.70 9.94
C GLY A 85 14.55 -1.20 9.31
N ASP A 86 15.50 -0.74 10.13
CA ASP A 86 16.80 -0.20 9.73
C ASP A 86 16.68 0.93 8.69
N ARG A 87 15.66 1.75 8.84
CA ARG A 87 15.33 2.91 8.00
C ARG A 87 14.99 4.11 8.89
N ASP A 88 14.76 5.26 8.25
CA ASP A 88 14.34 6.46 8.96
C ASP A 88 13.11 6.20 9.86
N ALA A 89 13.33 6.22 11.18
CA ALA A 89 12.29 6.00 12.16
C ALA A 89 11.39 7.24 12.35
N ALA A 90 11.86 8.44 12.01
CA ALA A 90 11.09 9.67 12.20
C ALA A 90 9.81 9.68 11.33
N LYS A 91 9.81 8.98 10.20
CA LYS A 91 8.62 8.85 9.35
C LYS A 91 7.50 8.00 9.96
N ARG A 92 7.79 7.14 10.95
CA ARG A 92 6.83 6.16 11.50
C ARG A 92 5.58 6.83 12.07
N PRO A 93 5.68 7.77 13.03
CA PRO A 93 4.50 8.44 13.57
C PRO A 93 3.81 9.33 12.52
N ILE A 94 4.56 9.93 11.58
CA ILE A 94 3.97 10.74 10.51
C ILE A 94 3.08 9.87 9.62
N MET A 95 3.56 8.70 9.22
CA MET A 95 2.78 7.76 8.42
C MET A 95 1.59 7.19 9.20
N GLY A 96 1.75 7.02 10.53
CA GLY A 96 0.67 6.63 11.43
C GLY A 96 -0.47 7.66 11.42
N GLU A 97 -0.13 8.94 11.55
CA GLU A 97 -1.10 10.06 11.48
C GLU A 97 -1.81 10.09 10.11
N ILE A 98 -1.07 9.96 9.01
CA ILE A 98 -1.62 9.94 7.67
C ILE A 98 -2.65 8.81 7.50
N SER A 99 -2.31 7.58 7.91
CA SER A 99 -3.23 6.45 7.80
C SER A 99 -4.45 6.63 8.69
N GLY A 100 -4.28 7.12 9.92
CA GLY A 100 -5.38 7.40 10.83
C GLY A 100 -6.32 8.49 10.32
N ARG A 101 -5.81 9.51 9.64
CA ARG A 101 -6.61 10.61 9.09
C ARG A 101 -7.36 10.23 7.80
N LEU A 102 -6.77 9.39 6.97
CA LEU A 102 -7.29 9.10 5.62
C LEU A 102 -8.01 7.76 5.50
N ALA A 103 -7.71 6.78 6.35
CA ALA A 103 -8.43 5.51 6.40
C ALA A 103 -9.53 5.51 7.47
N ASP A 104 -10.51 4.64 7.31
CA ASP A 104 -11.58 4.42 8.31
C ASP A 104 -11.15 3.40 9.35
N PHE A 105 -10.23 2.50 9.01
CA PHE A 105 -9.63 1.53 9.90
C PHE A 105 -8.19 1.24 9.47
N THR A 106 -7.27 1.16 10.44
CA THR A 106 -5.87 0.79 10.16
C THR A 106 -5.52 -0.53 10.82
N VAL A 107 -4.95 -1.46 10.03
CA VAL A 107 -4.30 -2.67 10.53
C VAL A 107 -2.80 -2.47 10.44
N LEU A 108 -2.14 -2.35 11.60
CA LEU A 108 -0.67 -2.29 11.66
C LEU A 108 -0.12 -3.70 11.69
N MET A 109 0.74 -4.02 10.73
CA MET A 109 1.39 -5.32 10.59
C MET A 109 2.86 -5.16 10.21
N SER A 110 3.68 -6.20 10.42
CA SER A 110 5.10 -6.11 10.07
C SER A 110 5.31 -6.01 8.56
N ASP A 111 6.40 -5.35 8.21
CA ASP A 111 6.98 -5.29 6.88
C ASP A 111 8.37 -5.98 6.91
N GLN A 112 9.31 -5.60 6.09
CA GLN A 112 10.70 -6.06 6.15
C GLN A 112 11.39 -5.52 7.41
N VAL A 113 11.27 -6.24 8.52
CA VAL A 113 11.73 -5.77 9.85
C VAL A 113 13.25 -5.72 10.01
N ARG A 114 13.97 -6.43 9.14
CA ARG A 114 15.44 -6.55 9.16
C ARG A 114 15.97 -6.94 10.54
N THR A 115 16.73 -6.08 11.23
CA THR A 115 17.30 -6.37 12.55
C THR A 115 16.45 -5.83 13.71
N GLU A 116 15.43 -5.00 13.43
CA GLU A 116 14.61 -4.40 14.47
C GLU A 116 13.49 -5.33 14.97
N ASP A 117 13.06 -5.10 16.21
CA ASP A 117 11.87 -5.73 16.77
C ASP A 117 10.61 -5.22 16.05
N PRO A 118 9.79 -6.12 15.45
CA PRO A 118 8.60 -5.71 14.72
C PRO A 118 7.59 -4.96 15.59
N LEU A 119 7.40 -5.38 16.84
CA LEU A 119 6.43 -4.73 17.73
C LEU A 119 6.89 -3.31 18.10
N LYS A 120 8.19 -3.08 18.26
CA LYS A 120 8.75 -1.74 18.51
C LYS A 120 8.43 -0.81 17.33
N ILE A 121 8.65 -1.27 16.08
CA ILE A 121 8.32 -0.50 14.87
C ILE A 121 6.83 -0.13 14.87
N LEU A 122 5.95 -1.08 15.12
CA LEU A 122 4.50 -0.87 15.11
C LEU A 122 4.04 0.09 16.21
N LYS A 123 4.67 0.02 17.40
CA LYS A 123 4.42 0.95 18.50
C LYS A 123 4.86 2.39 18.20
N GLU A 124 5.88 2.58 17.39
CA GLU A 124 6.28 3.91 16.92
C GLU A 124 5.30 4.49 15.89
N ILE A 125 4.75 3.65 15.02
CA ILE A 125 3.67 4.06 14.10
C ILE A 125 2.40 4.41 14.88
N GLU A 126 2.03 3.60 15.88
CA GLU A 126 0.85 3.76 16.72
C GLU A 126 0.78 5.15 17.36
N LYS A 127 1.92 5.74 17.76
CA LYS A 127 2.00 7.09 18.33
C LYS A 127 1.37 8.16 17.43
N GLY A 128 1.43 7.96 16.11
CA GLY A 128 0.80 8.87 15.15
C GLY A 128 -0.68 8.60 14.94
N ILE A 129 -1.14 7.36 15.10
CA ILE A 129 -2.56 7.01 14.91
C ILE A 129 -3.40 7.45 16.11
N ILE A 130 -2.91 7.24 17.34
CA ILE A 130 -3.65 7.53 18.59
C ILE A 130 -4.30 8.94 18.57
N PRO A 131 -3.57 10.02 18.23
CA PRO A 131 -4.15 11.37 18.24
C PRO A 131 -5.29 11.58 17.23
N THR A 132 -5.40 10.72 16.20
CA THR A 132 -6.46 10.84 15.19
C THR A 132 -7.83 10.34 15.68
N GLY A 133 -7.87 9.59 16.77
CA GLY A 133 -9.09 8.98 17.32
C GLY A 133 -9.70 7.89 16.43
N LYS A 134 -9.04 7.50 15.35
CA LYS A 134 -9.53 6.47 14.42
C LYS A 134 -9.21 5.06 14.92
N PRO A 135 -10.10 4.09 14.67
CA PRO A 135 -9.88 2.72 15.09
C PRO A 135 -8.73 2.07 14.34
N TYR A 136 -7.94 1.29 15.08
CA TYR A 136 -6.84 0.51 14.53
C TYR A 136 -6.64 -0.79 15.30
N LYS A 137 -5.86 -1.70 14.72
CA LYS A 137 -5.42 -2.93 15.37
C LYS A 137 -3.98 -3.25 15.01
N ILE A 138 -3.20 -3.71 15.97
CA ILE A 138 -1.85 -4.22 15.76
C ILE A 138 -1.92 -5.74 15.65
N ILE A 139 -1.42 -6.28 14.55
CA ILE A 139 -1.27 -7.72 14.30
C ILE A 139 0.13 -7.89 13.70
N VAL A 140 1.07 -8.36 14.49
CA VAL A 140 2.49 -8.40 14.10
C VAL A 140 2.73 -9.24 12.86
N ASP A 141 2.10 -10.41 12.77
CA ASP A 141 2.20 -11.25 11.58
C ASP A 141 1.47 -10.62 10.38
N ARG A 142 2.18 -10.47 9.26
CA ARG A 142 1.63 -9.82 8.08
C ARG A 142 0.51 -10.62 7.43
N THR A 143 0.64 -11.94 7.39
CA THR A 143 -0.39 -12.82 6.83
C THR A 143 -1.69 -12.71 7.62
N GLU A 144 -1.59 -12.79 8.94
CA GLU A 144 -2.75 -12.64 9.83
C GLU A 144 -3.33 -11.21 9.79
N GLY A 145 -2.48 -10.20 9.62
CA GLY A 145 -2.92 -8.81 9.43
C GLY A 145 -3.77 -8.63 8.16
N ILE A 146 -3.32 -9.20 7.03
CA ILE A 146 -4.06 -9.17 5.76
C ILE A 146 -5.38 -9.95 5.90
N ARG A 147 -5.35 -11.15 6.47
CA ARG A 147 -6.54 -11.97 6.69
C ARG A 147 -7.56 -11.25 7.58
N TYR A 148 -7.08 -10.60 8.63
CA TYR A 148 -7.95 -9.80 9.49
C TYR A 148 -8.57 -8.61 8.74
N ALA A 149 -7.80 -7.88 7.95
CA ALA A 149 -8.32 -6.78 7.14
C ALA A 149 -9.43 -7.26 6.18
N ILE A 150 -9.24 -8.43 5.56
CA ILE A 150 -10.26 -9.07 4.70
C ILE A 150 -11.49 -9.47 5.51
N SER A 151 -11.31 -10.05 6.71
CA SER A 151 -12.42 -10.55 7.53
C SER A 151 -13.37 -9.46 8.05
N ILE A 152 -12.88 -8.23 8.21
CA ILE A 152 -13.69 -7.10 8.70
C ILE A 152 -14.29 -6.26 7.56
N ALA A 153 -13.83 -6.47 6.32
CA ALA A 153 -14.31 -5.74 5.15
C ALA A 153 -15.68 -6.26 4.69
N LYS A 154 -16.44 -5.37 4.07
CA LYS A 154 -17.75 -5.66 3.46
C LYS A 154 -17.70 -5.36 1.97
N PRO A 155 -18.58 -5.97 1.16
CA PRO A 155 -18.71 -5.62 -0.24
C PRO A 155 -18.85 -4.10 -0.43
N GLY A 156 -18.01 -3.52 -1.32
CA GLY A 156 -17.93 -2.09 -1.55
C GLY A 156 -16.82 -1.37 -0.76
N ASP A 157 -16.22 -2.04 0.25
CA ASP A 157 -15.05 -1.51 0.94
C ASP A 157 -13.78 -1.68 0.10
N ILE A 158 -12.79 -0.86 0.39
CA ILE A 158 -11.47 -0.89 -0.25
C ILE A 158 -10.42 -1.22 0.80
N ILE A 159 -9.65 -2.28 0.55
CA ILE A 159 -8.46 -2.62 1.34
C ILE A 159 -7.24 -2.14 0.58
N VAL A 160 -6.44 -1.29 1.19
CA VAL A 160 -5.15 -0.84 0.67
C VAL A 160 -4.04 -1.50 1.48
N ILE A 161 -3.12 -2.18 0.80
CA ILE A 161 -1.98 -2.89 1.41
C ILE A 161 -0.70 -2.25 0.89
N PRO A 162 -0.25 -1.14 1.50
CA PRO A 162 1.00 -0.49 1.12
C PRO A 162 2.21 -1.14 1.80
N GLY A 163 3.38 -0.99 1.18
CA GLY A 163 4.68 -1.39 1.70
C GLY A 163 5.48 -2.26 0.75
N LEU A 164 5.19 -3.56 0.69
CA LEU A 164 5.97 -4.53 -0.10
C LEU A 164 5.82 -4.36 -1.62
N GLY A 165 4.60 -4.05 -2.08
CA GLY A 165 4.34 -3.85 -3.51
C GLY A 165 4.73 -5.06 -4.36
N HIS A 166 5.84 -4.96 -5.11
CA HIS A 166 6.34 -6.03 -5.98
C HIS A 166 7.34 -6.96 -5.29
N ASP A 167 7.79 -6.68 -4.08
CA ASP A 167 8.71 -7.56 -3.35
C ASP A 167 8.02 -8.90 -3.03
N LEU A 168 8.71 -10.00 -3.32
CA LEU A 168 8.23 -11.36 -3.10
C LEU A 168 8.97 -12.03 -1.92
N TYR A 169 9.38 -11.26 -0.94
CA TYR A 169 10.05 -11.75 0.26
C TYR A 169 9.83 -10.84 1.46
N LEU A 170 10.00 -11.39 2.65
CA LEU A 170 10.18 -10.65 3.91
C LEU A 170 11.61 -10.84 4.40
N GLU A 171 12.28 -9.75 4.78
CA GLU A 171 13.64 -9.78 5.31
C GLU A 171 13.63 -9.69 6.83
N ARG A 172 14.32 -10.67 7.49
CA ARG A 172 14.54 -10.69 8.94
C ARG A 172 15.96 -11.15 9.21
N ASN A 173 16.73 -10.38 9.97
CA ASN A 173 18.12 -10.67 10.36
C ASN A 173 19.01 -11.05 9.16
N GLY A 174 18.90 -10.32 8.05
CA GLY A 174 19.65 -10.55 6.83
C GLY A 174 19.21 -11.75 6.00
N VAL A 175 18.17 -12.48 6.44
CA VAL A 175 17.60 -13.61 5.70
C VAL A 175 16.33 -13.18 4.99
N LYS A 176 16.21 -13.51 3.71
CA LYS A 176 15.01 -13.28 2.90
C LYS A 176 14.16 -14.55 2.87
N TYR A 177 12.93 -14.42 3.36
CA TYR A 177 11.94 -15.50 3.35
C TYR A 177 10.96 -15.25 2.21
N PRO A 178 10.71 -16.22 1.32
CA PRO A 178 9.71 -16.08 0.26
C PRO A 178 8.35 -15.68 0.84
N TYR A 179 7.74 -14.67 0.25
CA TYR A 179 6.43 -14.16 0.69
C TYR A 179 5.72 -13.47 -0.47
N ASN A 180 4.46 -13.81 -0.68
CA ASN A 180 3.67 -13.24 -1.76
C ASN A 180 2.29 -12.84 -1.22
N GLU A 181 2.03 -11.53 -1.13
CA GLU A 181 0.74 -11.02 -0.63
C GLU A 181 -0.45 -11.48 -1.46
N ARG A 182 -0.25 -11.70 -2.75
CA ARG A 182 -1.32 -12.15 -3.66
C ARG A 182 -1.83 -13.54 -3.29
N GLU A 183 -0.93 -14.43 -2.88
CA GLU A 183 -1.29 -15.78 -2.40
C GLU A 183 -2.02 -15.75 -1.05
N VAL A 184 -1.74 -14.76 -0.22
CA VAL A 184 -2.44 -14.59 1.08
C VAL A 184 -3.87 -14.10 0.86
N ILE A 185 -4.11 -13.31 -0.21
CA ILE A 185 -5.41 -12.72 -0.54
C ILE A 185 -6.35 -13.77 -1.20
N HIS A 186 -5.80 -14.78 -1.86
CA HIS A 186 -6.54 -15.87 -2.50
C HIS A 186 -6.85 -17.02 -1.54
#